data_a1dc329f584f2f1c57983c65840e0412
#
_entry.id   a1dc329f584f2f1c57983c65840e0412
#
_cell.length_a   1.000
_cell.length_b   1.000
_cell.length_c   1.000
_cell.angle_alpha   90.00
_cell.angle_beta   90.00
_cell.angle_gamma   90.00
#
_symmetry.space_group_name_H-M   'P 1'
#
loop_
_entity.id
_entity.type
_entity.pdbx_description
1 polymer ?
#
loop_
_entity_poly.entity_id
_entity_poly.type
_entity_poly.pdbx_seq_one_letter_code
_entity_poly.pdbx_strand_id
1 'polypeptide(L)'
;NTFYHLNTFEMYNKISGDSIVSISRSGVPAGTIMPKGPGKNWKTTIAMNAVDSSTGVRSFARGKSMFAATLCSSCHQMKGEGGVAGPDLSQLGTRFSTKDILESIIEPSKTISDQFGSTVFFLKKGGSVLGRLIRQDSKNYYISQNPFATDVVRALSKKEVARTRVSETSPMLPGMINGLNSEELSDLIAYLKAGGNKNHAVYTSKK
;
A
#
# COMPACT_ATOMS: atom_id res chain seq x y z
N ASN A 1 13.87 18.41 -11.21
CA ASN A 1 14.41 17.81 -9.97
C ASN A 1 13.59 18.13 -8.70
N THR A 2 12.26 18.39 -8.85
CA THR A 2 11.42 18.84 -7.72
C THR A 2 10.32 17.83 -7.33
N PHE A 3 10.41 16.57 -7.78
CA PHE A 3 9.35 15.57 -7.56
C PHE A 3 9.53 14.73 -6.28
N TYR A 4 10.55 14.95 -5.47
CA TYR A 4 10.88 14.07 -4.35
C TYR A 4 10.32 14.47 -2.97
N HIS A 5 9.43 15.49 -2.89
CA HIS A 5 8.92 15.99 -1.61
C HIS A 5 7.40 15.95 -1.41
N LEU A 6 6.64 15.48 -2.39
CA LEU A 6 5.22 15.22 -2.16
C LEU A 6 5.08 13.92 -1.38
N ASN A 7 4.50 13.99 -0.17
CA ASN A 7 4.16 12.77 0.55
C ASN A 7 3.05 12.02 -0.23
N THR A 8 2.93 10.74 0.01
CA THR A 8 2.02 9.86 -0.72
C THR A 8 0.56 10.32 -0.66
N PHE A 9 0.21 11.05 0.40
CA PHE A 9 -1.13 11.59 0.61
C PHE A 9 -1.40 12.86 -0.20
N GLU A 10 -0.43 13.74 -0.36
CA GLU A 10 -0.55 14.91 -1.26
C GLU A 10 -0.74 14.47 -2.70
N MET A 11 -0.07 13.38 -3.12
CA MET A 11 -0.30 12.77 -4.43
C MET A 11 -1.71 12.20 -4.58
N TYR A 12 -2.23 11.52 -3.56
CA TYR A 12 -3.58 10.98 -3.56
C TYR A 12 -4.64 12.09 -3.68
N ASN A 13 -4.54 13.13 -2.88
CA ASN A 13 -5.46 14.28 -2.94
C ASN A 13 -5.39 15.06 -4.26
N LYS A 14 -4.21 15.16 -4.85
CA LYS A 14 -4.03 15.80 -6.16
C LYS A 14 -4.71 15.01 -7.29
N ILE A 15 -4.80 13.69 -7.15
CA ILE A 15 -5.49 12.81 -8.10
C ILE A 15 -7.01 12.81 -7.86
N SER A 16 -7.45 12.90 -6.60
CA SER A 16 -8.86 12.85 -6.22
C SER A 16 -9.59 14.20 -6.28
N GLY A 17 -8.88 15.31 -6.42
CA GLY A 17 -9.45 16.66 -6.48
C GLY A 17 -9.95 17.20 -5.14
N ASP A 18 -9.69 16.51 -4.03
CA ASP A 18 -10.06 16.97 -2.69
C ASP A 18 -9.03 17.95 -2.12
N SER A 19 -9.50 18.89 -1.29
CA SER A 19 -8.65 19.85 -0.62
C SER A 19 -7.57 19.16 0.22
N ILE A 20 -6.32 19.63 0.10
CA ILE A 20 -5.15 19.10 0.80
C ILE A 20 -5.37 19.18 2.32
N VAL A 21 -5.66 18.04 2.93
CA VAL A 21 -5.52 17.90 4.38
C VAL A 21 -4.06 17.59 4.66
N SER A 22 -3.35 18.50 5.31
CA SER A 22 -1.95 18.27 5.72
C SER A 22 -1.92 17.08 6.69
N ILE A 23 -1.53 15.91 6.20
CA ILE A 23 -1.15 14.82 7.09
C ILE A 23 0.22 15.17 7.65
N SER A 24 0.26 15.53 8.92
CA SER A 24 1.49 15.48 9.69
C SER A 24 2.07 14.05 9.56
N ARG A 25 3.39 13.88 9.73
CA ARG A 25 4.09 12.57 9.78
C ARG A 25 3.55 11.59 10.85
N SER A 26 2.35 11.82 11.34
CA SER A 26 1.70 11.14 12.46
C SER A 26 1.29 9.68 12.20
N GLY A 27 1.51 9.15 10.97
CA GLY A 27 1.24 7.74 10.66
C GLY A 27 2.44 6.80 10.83
N VAL A 28 3.64 7.32 11.10
CA VAL A 28 4.84 6.49 11.28
C VAL A 28 5.12 6.35 12.77
N PRO A 29 5.19 5.11 13.33
CA PRO A 29 5.45 4.91 14.75
C PRO A 29 6.75 5.54 15.22
N ALA A 30 6.77 6.07 16.45
CA ALA A 30 7.98 6.60 17.06
C ALA A 30 9.09 5.53 17.09
N GLY A 31 10.35 5.94 16.83
CA GLY A 31 11.49 5.03 16.76
C GLY A 31 11.63 4.27 15.42
N THR A 32 10.78 4.54 14.43
CA THR A 32 10.95 3.98 13.08
C THR A 32 12.24 4.49 12.44
N ILE A 33 13.08 3.58 11.97
CA ILE A 33 14.28 3.90 11.18
C ILE A 33 13.81 4.41 9.81
N MET A 34 14.14 5.65 9.47
CA MET A 34 13.78 6.23 8.19
C MET A 34 14.72 5.76 7.08
N PRO A 35 14.25 5.66 5.82
CA PRO A 35 15.08 5.36 4.67
C PRO A 35 16.24 6.36 4.55
N LYS A 36 17.44 5.83 4.27
CA LYS A 36 18.65 6.64 4.05
C LYS A 36 18.80 7.02 2.58
N GLY A 37 18.20 6.20 1.69
CA GLY A 37 18.40 6.36 0.27
C GLY A 37 19.86 6.15 -0.18
N PRO A 38 20.27 6.65 -1.33
CA PRO A 38 19.40 7.28 -2.32
C PRO A 38 18.35 6.31 -2.84
N GLY A 39 17.13 6.81 -3.04
CA GLY A 39 16.07 6.07 -3.69
C GLY A 39 16.24 6.00 -5.21
N LYS A 40 15.41 5.23 -5.86
CA LYS A 40 15.32 5.16 -7.32
C LYS A 40 13.91 4.80 -7.77
N ASN A 41 13.59 5.06 -9.02
CA ASN A 41 12.35 4.59 -9.62
C ASN A 41 12.48 3.08 -9.89
N TRP A 42 11.91 2.28 -8.97
CA TRP A 42 11.98 0.83 -9.05
C TRP A 42 11.10 0.29 -10.18
N LYS A 43 11.69 -0.58 -11.00
CA LYS A 43 10.98 -1.47 -11.92
C LYS A 43 11.16 -2.90 -11.41
N THR A 44 10.19 -3.78 -11.67
CA THR A 44 10.17 -5.15 -11.13
C THR A 44 11.49 -5.89 -11.41
N THR A 45 12.03 -5.82 -12.62
CA THR A 45 13.29 -6.47 -12.99
C THR A 45 14.49 -5.90 -12.23
N ILE A 46 14.57 -4.58 -12.06
CA ILE A 46 15.66 -3.92 -11.33
C ILE A 46 15.57 -4.26 -9.84
N ALA A 47 14.37 -4.27 -9.27
CA ALA A 47 14.12 -4.63 -7.89
C ALA A 47 14.46 -6.10 -7.61
N MET A 48 14.09 -7.02 -8.52
CA MET A 48 14.49 -8.43 -8.43
C MET A 48 15.99 -8.58 -8.38
N ASN A 49 16.72 -7.99 -9.34
CA ASN A 49 18.17 -8.06 -9.38
C ASN A 49 18.82 -7.49 -8.09
N ALA A 50 18.26 -6.41 -7.54
CA ALA A 50 18.77 -5.82 -6.30
C ALA A 50 18.58 -6.76 -5.10
N VAL A 51 17.42 -7.42 -4.99
CA VAL A 51 17.13 -8.38 -3.91
C VAL A 51 17.97 -9.66 -4.08
N ASP A 52 18.12 -10.15 -5.30
CA ASP A 52 18.87 -11.39 -5.59
C ASP A 52 20.39 -11.21 -5.44
N SER A 53 20.94 -10.05 -5.78
CA SER A 53 22.37 -9.73 -5.64
C SER A 53 22.76 -9.32 -4.21
N SER A 54 21.81 -9.11 -3.33
CA SER A 54 22.05 -8.70 -1.95
C SER A 54 22.63 -9.87 -1.13
N THR A 55 23.87 -9.72 -0.65
CA THR A 55 24.65 -10.79 0.02
C THR A 55 24.70 -10.69 1.54
N GLY A 56 24.27 -9.56 2.12
CA GLY A 56 24.30 -9.33 3.56
C GLY A 56 23.20 -10.06 4.33
N VAL A 57 23.41 -10.29 5.62
CA VAL A 57 22.36 -10.76 6.53
C VAL A 57 21.22 -9.73 6.59
N ARG A 58 20.00 -10.20 6.44
CA ARG A 58 18.81 -9.32 6.47
C ARG A 58 18.52 -8.83 7.88
N SER A 59 18.05 -7.59 8.00
CA SER A 59 17.71 -6.98 9.28
C SER A 59 16.19 -6.95 9.47
N PHE A 60 15.70 -7.70 10.46
CA PHE A 60 14.29 -7.65 10.84
C PHE A 60 13.86 -6.24 11.27
N ALA A 61 14.66 -5.56 12.11
CA ALA A 61 14.33 -4.23 12.61
C ALA A 61 14.24 -3.20 11.48
N ARG A 62 15.19 -3.24 10.52
CA ARG A 62 15.17 -2.35 9.37
C ARG A 62 14.01 -2.69 8.43
N GLY A 63 13.73 -3.97 8.18
CA GLY A 63 12.59 -4.39 7.36
C GLY A 63 11.24 -3.95 7.96
N LYS A 64 11.04 -4.12 9.27
CA LYS A 64 9.85 -3.61 9.98
C LYS A 64 9.76 -2.08 9.88
N SER A 65 10.88 -1.38 10.01
CA SER A 65 10.91 0.07 9.88
C SER A 65 10.60 0.53 8.45
N MET A 66 11.13 -0.14 7.42
CA MET A 66 10.80 0.18 6.01
C MET A 66 9.31 -0.06 5.72
N PHE A 67 8.71 -1.12 6.26
CA PHE A 67 7.27 -1.38 6.15
C PHE A 67 6.41 -0.23 6.71
N ALA A 68 6.83 0.37 7.81
CA ALA A 68 6.17 1.54 8.39
C ALA A 68 6.50 2.83 7.62
N ALA A 69 7.78 3.08 7.33
CA ALA A 69 8.25 4.31 6.69
C ALA A 69 7.74 4.50 5.25
N THR A 70 7.47 3.38 4.55
CA THR A 70 6.83 3.39 3.22
C THR A 70 5.31 3.30 3.29
N LEU A 71 4.71 3.52 4.47
CA LEU A 71 3.27 3.56 4.74
C LEU A 71 2.51 2.25 4.47
N CYS A 72 3.19 1.13 4.28
CA CYS A 72 2.53 -0.16 4.09
C CYS A 72 1.64 -0.52 5.29
N SER A 73 2.13 -0.26 6.52
CA SER A 73 1.41 -0.51 7.77
C SER A 73 0.17 0.35 7.95
N SER A 74 0.02 1.46 7.21
CA SER A 74 -1.19 2.29 7.27
C SER A 74 -2.41 1.61 6.64
N CYS A 75 -2.19 0.69 5.71
CA CYS A 75 -3.24 -0.02 5.00
C CYS A 75 -3.25 -1.53 5.26
N HIS A 76 -2.10 -2.13 5.57
CA HIS A 76 -1.94 -3.56 5.71
C HIS A 76 -1.64 -3.99 7.13
N GLN A 77 -2.23 -5.10 7.54
CA GLN A 77 -1.87 -5.76 8.78
C GLN A 77 -0.64 -6.67 8.59
N MET A 78 0.16 -6.75 9.65
CA MET A 78 1.22 -7.73 9.83
C MET A 78 1.14 -8.24 11.27
N LYS A 79 0.78 -9.51 11.46
CA LYS A 79 0.59 -10.12 12.80
C LYS A 79 -0.42 -9.37 13.69
N GLY A 80 -1.52 -8.90 13.09
CA GLY A 80 -2.57 -8.18 13.79
C GLY A 80 -2.28 -6.69 14.05
N GLU A 81 -1.09 -6.20 13.70
CA GLU A 81 -0.73 -4.77 13.79
C GLU A 81 -0.87 -4.10 12.42
N GLY A 82 -1.48 -2.91 12.36
CA GLY A 82 -1.61 -2.11 11.14
C GLY A 82 -3.04 -1.87 10.68
N GLY A 83 -3.18 -1.28 9.50
CA GLY A 83 -4.46 -0.91 8.90
C GLY A 83 -5.20 -2.08 8.26
N VAL A 84 -6.50 -1.88 8.01
CA VAL A 84 -7.41 -2.89 7.44
C VAL A 84 -7.92 -2.53 6.04
N ALA A 85 -7.35 -1.50 5.43
CA ALA A 85 -7.72 -1.08 4.08
C ALA A 85 -7.27 -2.07 3.02
N GLY A 86 -6.13 -2.72 3.24
CA GLY A 86 -5.57 -3.78 2.42
C GLY A 86 -5.61 -5.14 3.11
N PRO A 87 -5.19 -6.21 2.43
CA PRO A 87 -5.10 -7.56 3.00
C PRO A 87 -4.07 -7.65 4.13
N ASP A 88 -4.28 -8.61 5.04
CA ASP A 88 -3.28 -9.04 6.01
C ASP A 88 -2.12 -9.75 5.27
N LEU A 89 -0.91 -9.30 5.52
CA LEU A 89 0.32 -9.77 4.88
C LEU A 89 1.08 -10.84 5.70
N SER A 90 0.54 -11.28 6.84
CA SER A 90 1.20 -12.25 7.73
C SER A 90 1.53 -13.59 7.06
N GLN A 91 0.78 -13.97 6.02
CA GLN A 91 0.97 -15.20 5.25
C GLN A 91 1.49 -14.94 3.82
N LEU A 92 1.96 -13.72 3.52
CA LEU A 92 2.36 -13.34 2.17
C LEU A 92 3.48 -14.24 1.63
N GLY A 93 4.53 -14.45 2.41
CA GLY A 93 5.72 -15.19 2.00
C GLY A 93 5.52 -16.69 1.77
N THR A 94 4.41 -17.27 2.27
CA THR A 94 4.06 -18.69 2.03
C THR A 94 3.26 -18.88 0.74
N ARG A 95 2.70 -17.80 0.18
CA ARG A 95 1.77 -17.85 -0.95
C ARG A 95 2.33 -17.21 -2.23
N PHE A 96 3.26 -16.26 -2.09
CA PHE A 96 3.74 -15.43 -3.19
C PHE A 96 5.27 -15.48 -3.29
N SER A 97 5.76 -15.52 -4.51
CA SER A 97 7.20 -15.39 -4.79
C SER A 97 7.68 -13.96 -4.56
N THR A 98 9.01 -13.76 -4.46
CA THR A 98 9.60 -12.42 -4.39
C THR A 98 9.17 -11.55 -5.58
N LYS A 99 9.10 -12.14 -6.77
CA LYS A 99 8.67 -11.44 -7.99
C LYS A 99 7.23 -10.95 -7.88
N ASP A 100 6.30 -11.80 -7.42
CA ASP A 100 4.89 -11.46 -7.28
C ASP A 100 4.68 -10.33 -6.27
N ILE A 101 5.44 -10.37 -5.15
CA ILE A 101 5.42 -9.33 -4.12
C ILE A 101 5.90 -7.99 -4.70
N LEU A 102 7.04 -7.99 -5.39
CA LEU A 102 7.60 -6.79 -6.00
C LEU A 102 6.69 -6.23 -7.09
N GLU A 103 6.14 -7.08 -7.94
CA GLU A 103 5.21 -6.67 -9.00
C GLU A 103 3.96 -6.02 -8.40
N SER A 104 3.38 -6.62 -7.34
CA SER A 104 2.21 -6.06 -6.66
C SER A 104 2.49 -4.69 -6.01
N ILE A 105 3.71 -4.44 -5.53
CA ILE A 105 4.09 -3.15 -4.95
C ILE A 105 4.38 -2.10 -6.02
N ILE A 106 5.04 -2.49 -7.11
CA ILE A 106 5.50 -1.57 -8.16
C ILE A 106 4.40 -1.25 -9.16
N GLU A 107 3.57 -2.27 -9.49
CA GLU A 107 2.49 -2.20 -10.49
C GLU A 107 1.13 -2.58 -9.86
N PRO A 108 0.67 -1.85 -8.80
CA PRO A 108 -0.45 -2.30 -7.97
C PRO A 108 -1.80 -2.37 -8.71
N SER A 109 -1.91 -1.72 -9.85
CA SER A 109 -3.13 -1.79 -10.69
C SER A 109 -3.11 -2.95 -11.70
N LYS A 110 -2.01 -3.70 -11.81
CA LYS A 110 -1.90 -4.82 -12.74
C LYS A 110 -2.82 -5.99 -12.37
N THR A 111 -2.93 -6.24 -11.07
CA THR A 111 -3.83 -7.27 -10.52
C THR A 111 -4.44 -6.75 -9.22
N ILE A 112 -5.74 -6.48 -9.23
CA ILE A 112 -6.47 -5.95 -8.09
C ILE A 112 -7.36 -7.05 -7.53
N SER A 113 -7.26 -7.32 -6.22
CA SER A 113 -8.18 -8.25 -5.56
C SER A 113 -9.57 -7.63 -5.47
N ASP A 114 -10.60 -8.41 -5.83
CA ASP A 114 -12.02 -8.00 -5.77
C ASP A 114 -12.44 -7.54 -4.38
N GLN A 115 -11.84 -8.09 -3.31
CA GLN A 115 -12.16 -7.75 -1.93
C GLN A 115 -11.63 -6.36 -1.52
N PHE A 116 -10.59 -5.85 -2.19
CA PHE A 116 -9.90 -4.62 -1.82
C PHE A 116 -9.95 -3.54 -2.91
N GLY A 117 -10.57 -3.85 -4.05
CA GLY A 117 -10.77 -2.93 -5.16
C GLY A 117 -11.74 -1.79 -4.80
N SER A 118 -11.61 -0.69 -5.52
CA SER A 118 -12.55 0.42 -5.46
C SER A 118 -13.64 0.29 -6.51
N THR A 119 -14.78 0.96 -6.28
CA THR A 119 -15.90 1.05 -7.21
C THR A 119 -16.13 2.51 -7.59
N VAL A 120 -16.35 2.75 -8.88
CA VAL A 120 -16.81 4.04 -9.40
C VAL A 120 -18.32 4.03 -9.46
N PHE A 121 -18.97 4.96 -8.77
CA PHE A 121 -20.41 5.18 -8.75
C PHE A 121 -20.73 6.39 -9.63
N PHE A 122 -21.29 6.19 -10.81
CA PHE A 122 -21.70 7.27 -11.71
C PHE A 122 -23.06 7.81 -11.28
N LEU A 123 -23.15 9.13 -11.09
CA LEU A 123 -24.35 9.78 -10.60
C LEU A 123 -25.30 10.20 -11.74
N LYS A 124 -26.60 10.10 -11.51
CA LYS A 124 -27.63 10.51 -12.50
C LYS A 124 -27.58 11.99 -12.86
N LYS A 125 -27.15 12.85 -11.91
CA LYS A 125 -27.01 14.30 -12.11
C LYS A 125 -25.64 14.70 -12.70
N GLY A 126 -24.84 13.72 -13.13
CA GLY A 126 -23.48 13.91 -13.60
C GLY A 126 -22.44 13.74 -12.48
N GLY A 127 -21.18 13.52 -12.90
CA GLY A 127 -20.07 13.25 -12.01
C GLY A 127 -20.04 11.78 -11.53
N SER A 128 -19.03 11.51 -10.70
CA SER A 128 -18.84 10.18 -10.13
C SER A 128 -18.24 10.26 -8.72
N VAL A 129 -18.42 9.19 -7.95
CA VAL A 129 -17.81 8.98 -6.65
C VAL A 129 -16.98 7.70 -6.74
N LEU A 130 -15.70 7.78 -6.34
CA LEU A 130 -14.80 6.64 -6.23
C LEU A 130 -14.69 6.26 -4.75
N GLY A 131 -14.75 4.98 -4.43
CA GLY A 131 -14.53 4.48 -3.07
C GLY A 131 -14.69 2.97 -2.97
N ARG A 132 -14.24 2.41 -1.86
CA ARG A 132 -14.44 1.01 -1.53
C ARG A 132 -15.88 0.82 -1.02
N LEU A 133 -16.61 -0.10 -1.61
CA LEU A 133 -17.92 -0.50 -1.10
C LEU A 133 -17.72 -1.33 0.17
N ILE A 134 -18.12 -0.80 1.31
CA ILE A 134 -18.02 -1.48 2.61
C ILE A 134 -19.23 -2.38 2.85
N ARG A 135 -20.43 -1.86 2.59
CA ARG A 135 -21.69 -2.58 2.68
C ARG A 135 -22.77 -1.87 1.85
N GLN A 136 -23.89 -2.53 1.64
CA GLN A 136 -25.08 -1.92 1.04
C GLN A 136 -26.35 -2.48 1.68
N ASP A 137 -27.41 -1.71 1.59
CA ASP A 137 -28.78 -2.12 1.94
C ASP A 137 -29.73 -1.88 0.76
N SER A 138 -31.04 -1.95 0.97
CA SER A 138 -32.03 -1.72 -0.08
C SER A 138 -32.03 -0.29 -0.64
N LYS A 139 -31.54 0.70 0.10
CA LYS A 139 -31.63 2.13 -0.23
C LYS A 139 -30.26 2.77 -0.55
N ASN A 140 -29.19 2.29 0.07
CA ASN A 140 -27.89 2.95 0.05
C ASN A 140 -26.73 2.00 -0.24
N TYR A 141 -25.68 2.56 -0.86
CA TYR A 141 -24.31 2.09 -0.80
C TYR A 141 -23.59 2.82 0.34
N TYR A 142 -22.79 2.10 1.12
CA TYR A 142 -21.93 2.66 2.17
C TYR A 142 -20.50 2.50 1.72
N ILE A 143 -19.85 3.62 1.42
CA ILE A 143 -18.56 3.67 0.74
C ILE A 143 -17.53 4.38 1.60
N SER A 144 -16.32 3.83 1.67
CA SER A 144 -15.14 4.52 2.20
C SER A 144 -14.34 5.09 1.03
N GLN A 145 -14.10 6.41 1.08
CA GLN A 145 -13.35 7.13 0.04
C GLN A 145 -11.89 7.36 0.43
N ASN A 146 -11.57 7.24 1.71
CA ASN A 146 -10.22 7.43 2.23
C ASN A 146 -9.64 6.09 2.70
N PRO A 147 -8.60 5.52 2.05
CA PRO A 147 -7.98 4.27 2.45
C PRO A 147 -7.26 4.34 3.82
N PHE A 148 -6.97 5.56 4.32
CA PHE A 148 -6.35 5.77 5.63
C PHE A 148 -7.36 5.99 6.77
N ALA A 149 -8.65 6.09 6.45
CA ALA A 149 -9.75 6.25 7.41
C ALA A 149 -10.94 5.40 6.94
N THR A 150 -10.78 4.08 6.95
CA THR A 150 -11.76 3.13 6.41
C THR A 150 -13.05 3.03 7.24
N ASP A 151 -13.02 3.50 8.47
CA ASP A 151 -14.16 3.65 9.37
C ASP A 151 -15.05 4.86 9.01
N VAL A 152 -14.50 5.84 8.29
CA VAL A 152 -15.28 6.97 7.76
C VAL A 152 -16.03 6.52 6.52
N VAL A 153 -17.33 6.28 6.70
CA VAL A 153 -18.22 5.74 5.67
C VAL A 153 -19.26 6.76 5.25
N ARG A 154 -19.33 7.03 3.95
CA ARG A 154 -20.37 7.87 3.33
C ARG A 154 -21.52 7.00 2.84
N ALA A 155 -22.75 7.36 3.19
CA ALA A 155 -23.95 6.79 2.58
C ALA A 155 -24.22 7.48 1.22
N LEU A 156 -24.35 6.71 0.16
CA LEU A 156 -24.71 7.16 -1.18
C LEU A 156 -26.03 6.49 -1.58
N SER A 157 -27.07 7.29 -1.83
CA SER A 157 -28.39 6.77 -2.19
C SER A 157 -28.35 6.03 -3.54
N LYS A 158 -28.87 4.82 -3.59
CA LYS A 158 -29.04 4.04 -4.83
C LYS A 158 -29.88 4.77 -5.87
N LYS A 159 -30.80 5.65 -5.43
CA LYS A 159 -31.63 6.48 -6.33
C LYS A 159 -30.80 7.50 -7.11
N GLU A 160 -29.67 7.97 -6.55
CA GLU A 160 -28.77 8.94 -7.17
C GLU A 160 -27.79 8.29 -8.13
N VAL A 161 -27.55 6.99 -8.01
CA VAL A 161 -26.58 6.26 -8.83
C VAL A 161 -27.24 5.78 -10.12
N ALA A 162 -26.62 6.11 -11.24
CA ALA A 162 -27.04 5.64 -12.56
C ALA A 162 -26.48 4.24 -12.87
N ARG A 163 -25.21 4.03 -12.55
CA ARG A 163 -24.49 2.74 -12.74
C ARG A 163 -23.24 2.69 -11.86
N THR A 164 -22.71 1.49 -11.68
CA THR A 164 -21.43 1.26 -11.01
C THR A 164 -20.45 0.55 -11.93
N ARG A 165 -19.15 0.72 -11.70
CA ARG A 165 -18.06 -0.02 -12.37
C ARG A 165 -16.94 -0.26 -11.37
N VAL A 166 -16.35 -1.45 -11.41
CA VAL A 166 -15.11 -1.71 -10.67
C VAL A 166 -14.00 -0.79 -11.21
N SER A 167 -13.22 -0.21 -10.32
CA SER A 167 -12.08 0.63 -10.69
C SER A 167 -10.94 -0.23 -11.25
N GLU A 168 -10.35 0.21 -12.34
CA GLU A 168 -9.12 -0.36 -12.90
C GLU A 168 -7.86 0.17 -12.21
N THR A 169 -8.03 1.13 -11.29
CA THR A 169 -6.93 1.69 -10.49
C THR A 169 -6.99 1.15 -9.08
N SER A 170 -5.88 0.61 -8.60
CA SER A 170 -5.73 0.14 -7.24
C SER A 170 -5.77 1.30 -6.24
N PRO A 171 -6.38 1.12 -5.05
CA PRO A 171 -6.22 2.06 -3.94
C PRO A 171 -4.78 2.08 -3.37
N MET A 172 -3.98 1.04 -3.63
CA MET A 172 -2.56 1.03 -3.31
C MET A 172 -1.81 1.91 -4.31
N LEU A 173 -1.02 2.85 -3.80
CA LEU A 173 -0.31 3.83 -4.63
C LEU A 173 0.99 3.25 -5.20
N PRO A 174 1.32 3.53 -6.46
CA PRO A 174 2.62 3.17 -7.02
C PRO A 174 3.73 4.06 -6.42
N GLY A 175 4.98 3.58 -6.48
CA GLY A 175 6.15 4.38 -6.11
C GLY A 175 6.43 4.51 -4.61
N MET A 176 5.66 3.86 -3.73
CA MET A 176 5.83 3.94 -2.27
C MET A 176 7.23 3.52 -1.81
N ILE A 177 7.87 2.60 -2.52
CA ILE A 177 9.24 2.11 -2.21
C ILE A 177 10.35 2.90 -2.90
N ASN A 178 10.02 3.95 -3.67
CA ASN A 178 11.02 4.69 -4.46
C ASN A 178 12.05 5.46 -3.61
N GLY A 179 11.77 5.70 -2.33
CA GLY A 179 12.74 6.26 -1.39
C GLY A 179 13.79 5.27 -0.87
N LEU A 180 13.61 3.97 -1.09
CA LEU A 180 14.51 2.93 -0.58
C LEU A 180 15.71 2.71 -1.48
N ASN A 181 16.88 2.48 -0.88
CA ASN A 181 18.01 1.89 -1.57
C ASN A 181 17.90 0.35 -1.66
N SER A 182 18.87 -0.31 -2.31
CA SER A 182 18.82 -1.76 -2.56
C SER A 182 18.80 -2.60 -1.28
N GLU A 183 19.55 -2.21 -0.25
CA GLU A 183 19.61 -2.93 1.03
C GLU A 183 18.33 -2.75 1.83
N GLU A 184 17.77 -1.54 1.84
CA GLU A 184 16.50 -1.23 2.49
C GLU A 184 15.33 -1.97 1.83
N LEU A 185 15.33 -2.02 0.49
CA LEU A 185 14.36 -2.82 -0.26
C LEU A 185 14.49 -4.32 0.08
N SER A 186 15.71 -4.84 0.12
CA SER A 186 15.96 -6.25 0.42
C SER A 186 15.50 -6.62 1.83
N ASP A 187 15.67 -5.73 2.81
CA ASP A 187 15.19 -5.95 4.17
C ASP A 187 13.66 -5.85 4.27
N LEU A 188 13.03 -4.93 3.53
CA LEU A 188 11.57 -4.87 3.43
C LEU A 188 11.01 -6.18 2.86
N ILE A 189 11.58 -6.68 1.76
CA ILE A 189 11.14 -7.94 1.14
C ILE A 189 11.36 -9.12 2.08
N ALA A 190 12.48 -9.16 2.81
CA ALA A 190 12.72 -10.19 3.82
C ALA A 190 11.66 -10.13 4.94
N TYR A 191 11.28 -8.94 5.40
CA TYR A 191 10.24 -8.75 6.41
C TYR A 191 8.86 -9.24 5.92
N LEU A 192 8.49 -8.91 4.69
CA LEU A 192 7.26 -9.36 4.06
C LEU A 192 7.23 -10.89 3.89
N LYS A 193 8.32 -11.47 3.39
CA LYS A 193 8.45 -12.93 3.23
C LYS A 193 8.46 -13.69 4.56
N ALA A 194 9.03 -13.10 5.59
CA ALA A 194 9.01 -13.67 6.94
C ALA A 194 7.63 -13.55 7.62
N GLY A 195 6.66 -12.85 7.02
CA GLY A 195 5.36 -12.60 7.64
C GLY A 195 5.48 -11.91 9.01
N GLY A 196 6.46 -11.00 9.17
CA GLY A 196 6.73 -10.34 10.44
C GLY A 196 7.29 -11.26 11.54
N ASN A 197 7.81 -12.44 11.21
CA ASN A 197 8.43 -13.36 12.16
C ASN A 197 9.93 -13.10 12.29
N LYS A 198 10.38 -12.53 13.42
CA LYS A 198 11.79 -12.22 13.69
C LYS A 198 12.73 -13.43 13.73
N ASN A 199 12.17 -14.63 13.97
CA ASN A 199 12.93 -15.87 14.07
C ASN A 199 12.97 -16.64 12.73
N HIS A 200 12.53 -16.01 11.64
CA HIS A 200 12.52 -16.65 10.32
C HIS A 200 13.96 -16.83 9.80
N ALA A 201 14.22 -17.97 9.13
CA ALA A 201 15.56 -18.34 8.62
C ALA A 201 16.20 -17.29 7.70
N VAL A 202 15.41 -16.43 7.04
CA VAL A 202 15.94 -15.35 6.18
C VAL A 202 16.87 -14.36 6.92
N TYR A 203 16.80 -14.31 8.25
CA TYR A 203 17.62 -13.41 9.07
C TYR A 203 18.90 -14.08 9.62
N THR A 204 19.02 -15.40 9.52
CA THR A 204 20.16 -16.17 10.03
C THR A 204 21.03 -16.73 8.93
N SER A 205 20.49 -16.91 7.72
CA SER A 205 21.19 -17.44 6.56
C SER A 205 21.97 -16.34 5.85
N LYS A 206 23.29 -16.47 5.71
CA LYS A 206 24.05 -15.73 4.67
C LYS A 206 23.66 -16.37 3.33
N LYS A 207 23.24 -15.54 2.37
CA LYS A 207 23.13 -15.97 0.97
C LYS A 207 24.50 -16.23 0.39
#